data_ee3f281f28c86eb2acdf5e9f8c10bcd1
#
_entry.id   ee3f281f28c86eb2acdf5e9f8c10bcd1
#
_cell.length_a   1.000
_cell.length_b   1.000
_cell.length_c   1.000
_cell.angle_alpha   90.00
_cell.angle_beta   90.00
_cell.angle_gamma   90.00
#
_symmetry.space_group_name_H-M   'P 1'
#
loop_
_entity.id
_entity.type
_entity.pdbx_description
1 polymer ?
#
loop_
_entity_poly.entity_id
_entity_poly.type
_entity_poly.pdbx_seq_one_letter_code
_entity_poly.pdbx_strand_id
1 'polypeptide(L)'
;ADLYYCDQLNGKGNALIRTYVENGGTYLGICAGAYYGAKSILWAKGTSQEIVGPRELSFCNTIATGPVSSLIEDGDVDKNWDAVTTLSFDGKEFPVLYKGGCVFSEPEDEATVLGRYSDIDGQPPAILHTPIGQGHAILSSPHIEYSPELYARSLVQHLNSAYARQTQIAENYKKICRDCPEPLLKQVLKKAGIEI
;
A
#
# COMPACT_ATOMS: atom_id res chain seq x y z
N ALA A 1 -6.06 -1.21 9.85
CA ALA A 1 -5.97 -2.51 9.16
C ALA A 1 -7.26 -2.81 8.40
N ASP A 2 -7.37 -4.01 7.88
CA ASP A 2 -8.35 -4.46 6.89
C ASP A 2 -9.52 -5.29 7.46
N LEU A 3 -9.70 -5.36 8.78
CA LEU A 3 -10.73 -6.18 9.44
C LEU A 3 -12.15 -5.89 8.93
N TYR A 4 -12.45 -4.62 8.62
CA TYR A 4 -13.74 -4.26 8.06
C TYR A 4 -14.02 -4.98 6.74
N TYR A 5 -13.02 -5.16 5.89
CA TYR A 5 -13.16 -5.95 4.66
C TYR A 5 -13.42 -7.42 4.96
N CYS A 6 -12.72 -8.00 5.94
CA CYS A 6 -12.95 -9.37 6.37
C CYS A 6 -14.40 -9.56 6.81
N ASP A 7 -14.92 -8.66 7.65
CA ASP A 7 -16.28 -8.74 8.18
C ASP A 7 -17.36 -8.63 7.09
N GLN A 8 -17.13 -7.82 6.07
CA GLN A 8 -18.12 -7.53 5.02
C GLN A 8 -18.01 -8.46 3.80
N LEU A 9 -16.81 -8.96 3.48
CA LEU A 9 -16.55 -9.58 2.18
C LEU A 9 -16.21 -11.07 2.26
N ASN A 10 -15.76 -11.59 3.41
CA ASN A 10 -15.41 -13.00 3.53
C ASN A 10 -16.56 -13.91 3.07
N GLY A 11 -16.21 -15.00 2.39
CA GLY A 11 -17.16 -15.90 1.76
C GLY A 11 -17.62 -15.39 0.40
N LYS A 12 -18.91 -15.05 0.26
CA LYS A 12 -19.51 -14.69 -1.05
C LYS A 12 -18.90 -13.46 -1.71
N GLY A 13 -18.58 -12.43 -0.94
CA GLY A 13 -17.96 -11.21 -1.45
C GLY A 13 -16.62 -11.50 -2.09
N ASN A 14 -15.76 -12.20 -1.38
CA ASN A 14 -14.44 -12.60 -1.88
C ASN A 14 -14.51 -13.55 -3.07
N ALA A 15 -15.48 -14.49 -3.07
CA ALA A 15 -15.71 -15.37 -4.21
C ALA A 15 -16.06 -14.57 -5.48
N LEU A 16 -16.88 -13.53 -5.37
CA LEU A 16 -17.21 -12.64 -6.49
C LEU A 16 -16.01 -11.83 -6.96
N ILE A 17 -15.23 -11.27 -6.03
CA ILE A 17 -13.99 -10.52 -6.35
C ILE A 17 -13.00 -11.44 -7.07
N ARG A 18 -12.79 -12.65 -6.55
CA ARG A 18 -11.90 -13.62 -7.18
C ARG A 18 -12.36 -13.99 -8.59
N THR A 19 -13.64 -14.32 -8.76
CA THR A 19 -14.20 -14.64 -10.08
C THR A 19 -14.06 -13.47 -11.05
N TYR A 20 -14.28 -12.23 -10.61
CA TYR A 20 -14.07 -11.03 -11.43
C TYR A 20 -12.62 -10.93 -11.92
N VAL A 21 -11.66 -11.13 -11.02
CA VAL A 21 -10.24 -11.04 -11.39
C VAL A 21 -9.84 -12.19 -12.30
N GLU A 22 -10.22 -13.43 -11.98
CA GLU A 22 -9.92 -14.62 -12.79
C GLU A 22 -10.42 -14.51 -14.23
N ASN A 23 -11.52 -13.77 -14.45
CA ASN A 23 -12.11 -13.51 -15.78
C ASN A 23 -11.59 -12.23 -16.47
N GLY A 24 -10.44 -11.72 -16.08
CA GLY A 24 -9.77 -10.59 -16.76
C GLY A 24 -9.90 -9.26 -16.04
N GLY A 25 -10.53 -9.22 -14.86
CA GLY A 25 -10.59 -8.01 -14.04
C GLY A 25 -9.28 -7.70 -13.34
N THR A 26 -9.19 -6.49 -12.77
CA THR A 26 -8.02 -6.07 -11.99
C THR A 26 -8.41 -5.79 -10.55
N TYR A 27 -7.70 -6.41 -9.61
CA TYR A 27 -7.69 -6.03 -8.20
C TYR A 27 -6.55 -5.04 -7.95
N LEU A 28 -6.87 -3.83 -7.52
CA LEU A 28 -5.90 -2.84 -7.05
C LEU A 28 -6.09 -2.63 -5.56
N GLY A 29 -5.26 -3.27 -4.76
CA GLY A 29 -5.26 -3.13 -3.31
C GLY A 29 -4.20 -2.12 -2.86
N ILE A 30 -4.63 -0.97 -2.31
CA ILE A 30 -3.73 0.06 -1.76
C ILE A 30 -3.88 0.09 -0.25
N CYS A 31 -2.79 0.16 0.49
CA CYS A 31 -2.74 0.23 1.95
C CYS A 31 -3.55 -0.91 2.60
N ALA A 32 -4.73 -0.65 3.17
CA ALA A 32 -5.60 -1.68 3.74
C ALA A 32 -5.98 -2.76 2.71
N GLY A 33 -6.21 -2.38 1.45
CA GLY A 33 -6.47 -3.32 0.35
C GLY A 33 -5.25 -4.19 0.03
N ALA A 34 -4.04 -3.69 0.23
CA ALA A 34 -2.81 -4.46 0.05
C ALA A 34 -2.66 -5.55 1.13
N TYR A 35 -2.95 -5.23 2.40
CA TYR A 35 -3.04 -6.23 3.46
C TYR A 35 -4.08 -7.31 3.12
N TYR A 36 -5.26 -6.88 2.67
CA TYR A 36 -6.38 -7.77 2.38
C TYR A 36 -6.13 -8.73 1.20
N GLY A 37 -5.32 -8.31 0.23
CA GLY A 37 -4.94 -9.13 -0.92
C GLY A 37 -3.74 -10.06 -0.68
N ALA A 38 -2.99 -9.89 0.40
CA ALA A 38 -1.87 -10.75 0.78
C ALA A 38 -2.37 -12.10 1.35
N LYS A 39 -1.51 -13.12 1.41
CA LYS A 39 -1.83 -14.42 2.01
C LYS A 39 -2.10 -14.30 3.52
N SER A 40 -1.29 -13.52 4.20
CA SER A 40 -1.46 -13.25 5.64
C SER A 40 -0.90 -11.91 6.04
N ILE A 41 -1.32 -11.43 7.21
CA ILE A 41 -0.84 -10.17 7.76
C ILE A 41 -0.25 -10.32 9.16
N LEU A 42 0.69 -9.44 9.47
CA LEU A 42 1.24 -9.19 10.79
C LEU A 42 1.10 -7.69 11.07
N TRP A 43 -0.07 -7.24 11.51
CA TRP A 43 -0.31 -5.84 11.87
C TRP A 43 -0.03 -5.62 13.35
N ALA A 44 0.78 -4.60 13.67
CA ALA A 44 1.07 -4.13 15.03
C ALA A 44 1.38 -5.27 16.02
N LYS A 45 2.10 -6.30 15.56
CA LYS A 45 2.40 -7.51 16.34
C LYS A 45 3.08 -7.18 17.65
N GLY A 46 2.57 -7.75 18.74
CA GLY A 46 3.07 -7.53 20.11
C GLY A 46 2.49 -6.29 20.80
N THR A 47 1.53 -5.60 20.19
CA THR A 47 0.85 -4.44 20.80
C THR A 47 -0.63 -4.75 21.09
N SER A 48 -1.32 -3.81 21.77
CA SER A 48 -2.77 -3.91 22.02
C SER A 48 -3.61 -3.85 20.73
N GLN A 49 -3.04 -3.41 19.61
CA GLN A 49 -3.69 -3.32 18.29
C GLN A 49 -3.33 -4.49 17.37
N GLU A 50 -2.76 -5.57 17.91
CA GLU A 50 -2.31 -6.71 17.12
C GLU A 50 -3.43 -7.34 16.29
N ILE A 51 -3.19 -7.49 14.98
CA ILE A 51 -4.03 -8.25 14.05
C ILE A 51 -3.12 -9.16 13.24
N VAL A 52 -3.24 -10.46 13.46
CA VAL A 52 -2.41 -11.48 12.81
C VAL A 52 -3.32 -12.57 12.24
N GLY A 53 -3.02 -13.02 11.04
CA GLY A 53 -3.72 -14.17 10.47
C GLY A 53 -3.88 -14.13 8.94
N PRO A 54 -4.45 -15.20 8.38
CA PRO A 54 -4.63 -15.34 6.95
C PRO A 54 -5.69 -14.37 6.41
N ARG A 55 -5.63 -14.13 5.09
CA ARG A 55 -6.63 -13.41 4.33
C ARG A 55 -7.20 -14.31 3.23
N GLU A 56 -8.51 -14.27 3.07
CA GLU A 56 -9.23 -15.18 2.18
C GLU A 56 -8.95 -14.92 0.71
N LEU A 57 -8.78 -13.65 0.29
CA LEU A 57 -8.42 -13.32 -1.08
C LEU A 57 -7.08 -13.91 -1.49
N SER A 58 -6.04 -13.74 -0.68
CA SER A 58 -4.73 -14.38 -0.91
C SER A 58 -4.30 -14.36 -2.38
N PHE A 59 -4.34 -13.20 -3.03
CA PHE A 59 -3.92 -13.04 -4.43
C PHE A 59 -2.40 -13.13 -4.60
N CYS A 60 -1.65 -12.89 -3.55
CA CYS A 60 -0.21 -12.99 -3.55
C CYS A 60 0.26 -13.81 -2.34
N ASN A 61 1.13 -14.81 -2.58
CA ASN A 61 1.71 -15.64 -1.52
C ASN A 61 2.83 -14.88 -0.78
N THR A 62 2.44 -13.89 -0.02
CA THR A 62 3.32 -13.02 0.77
C THR A 62 2.74 -12.75 2.15
N ILE A 63 3.59 -12.33 3.07
CA ILE A 63 3.19 -11.81 4.38
C ILE A 63 3.31 -10.28 4.37
N ALA A 64 2.22 -9.60 4.67
CA ALA A 64 2.18 -8.15 4.81
C ALA A 64 2.43 -7.76 6.28
N THR A 65 3.60 -7.22 6.59
CA THR A 65 4.00 -6.85 7.95
C THR A 65 3.97 -5.34 8.13
N GLY A 66 3.21 -4.84 9.10
CA GLY A 66 3.10 -3.42 9.40
C GLY A 66 2.42 -3.09 10.73
N PRO A 67 2.25 -1.79 11.05
CA PRO A 67 2.84 -0.69 10.29
C PRO A 67 4.36 -0.71 10.38
N VAL A 68 5.03 -0.06 9.41
CA VAL A 68 6.50 0.00 9.37
C VAL A 68 7.00 0.97 10.44
N SER A 69 7.60 0.45 11.51
CA SER A 69 7.95 1.22 12.70
C SER A 69 8.88 2.42 12.42
N SER A 70 9.80 2.31 11.45
CA SER A 70 10.69 3.40 11.05
C SER A 70 9.97 4.56 10.35
N LEU A 71 8.74 4.37 9.86
CA LEU A 71 7.93 5.37 9.16
C LEU A 71 6.83 5.98 10.02
N ILE A 72 6.57 5.43 11.21
CA ILE A 72 5.56 5.99 12.12
C ILE A 72 6.22 6.78 13.24
N GLU A 73 5.48 7.71 13.82
CA GLU A 73 5.98 8.61 14.85
C GLU A 73 6.44 7.84 16.09
N ASP A 74 7.73 7.97 16.44
CA ASP A 74 8.40 7.28 17.54
C ASP A 74 8.27 5.74 17.51
N GLY A 75 7.89 5.16 16.36
CA GLY A 75 7.59 3.74 16.25
C GLY A 75 6.32 3.29 16.98
N ASP A 76 5.50 4.24 17.43
CA ASP A 76 4.33 4.01 18.29
C ASP A 76 3.05 3.91 17.44
N VAL A 77 2.40 2.75 17.48
CA VAL A 77 1.18 2.46 16.71
C VAL A 77 -0.04 3.30 17.15
N ASP A 78 0.00 3.92 18.32
CA ASP A 78 -1.05 4.79 18.83
C ASP A 78 -0.88 6.25 18.36
N LYS A 79 0.24 6.55 17.68
CA LYS A 79 0.56 7.88 17.16
C LYS A 79 0.24 8.02 15.67
N ASN A 80 0.86 8.99 15.03
CA ASN A 80 0.64 9.30 13.62
C ASN A 80 1.39 8.32 12.70
N TRP A 81 0.68 7.81 11.70
CA TRP A 81 1.19 6.87 10.70
C TRP A 81 1.54 7.52 9.36
N ASP A 82 1.34 8.83 9.22
CA ASP A 82 1.60 9.53 7.95
C ASP A 82 3.08 9.87 7.85
N ALA A 83 3.68 9.56 6.71
CA ALA A 83 5.06 9.89 6.37
C ALA A 83 5.23 10.04 4.86
N VAL A 84 6.35 10.60 4.43
CA VAL A 84 6.83 10.49 3.05
C VAL A 84 7.99 9.49 3.07
N THR A 85 7.95 8.52 2.18
CA THR A 85 9.00 7.52 1.98
C THR A 85 9.36 7.45 0.50
N THR A 86 10.42 6.75 0.16
CA THR A 86 10.92 6.64 -1.20
C THR A 86 10.80 5.22 -1.73
N LEU A 87 10.27 5.10 -2.94
CA LEU A 87 10.21 3.84 -3.67
C LEU A 87 11.19 3.82 -4.83
N SER A 88 11.92 2.73 -4.96
CA SER A 88 12.58 2.37 -6.20
C SER A 88 11.60 1.61 -7.09
N PHE A 89 11.32 2.14 -8.29
CA PHE A 89 10.45 1.57 -9.30
C PHE A 89 11.04 1.80 -10.69
N ASP A 90 11.23 0.74 -11.47
CA ASP A 90 11.78 0.77 -12.83
C ASP A 90 13.12 1.57 -12.94
N GLY A 91 13.99 1.39 -11.95
CA GLY A 91 15.29 2.04 -11.86
C GLY A 91 15.27 3.52 -11.50
N LYS A 92 14.13 4.04 -11.05
CA LYS A 92 13.96 5.44 -10.60
C LYS A 92 13.43 5.48 -9.18
N GLU A 93 13.71 6.59 -8.50
CA GLU A 93 13.23 6.89 -7.16
C GLU A 93 11.97 7.75 -7.21
N PHE A 94 10.95 7.35 -6.43
CA PHE A 94 9.68 8.05 -6.33
C PHE A 94 9.34 8.33 -4.86
N PRO A 95 9.26 9.59 -4.45
CA PRO A 95 8.66 9.92 -3.16
C PRO A 95 7.16 9.62 -3.19
N VAL A 96 6.67 8.94 -2.17
CA VAL A 96 5.27 8.53 -2.03
C VAL A 96 4.74 8.76 -0.62
N LEU A 97 3.44 8.90 -0.50
CA LEU A 97 2.77 8.99 0.80
C LEU A 97 2.69 7.60 1.42
N TYR A 98 3.19 7.47 2.64
CA TYR A 98 2.95 6.33 3.52
C TYR A 98 1.88 6.68 4.55
N LYS A 99 0.96 5.75 4.83
CA LYS A 99 -0.08 5.91 5.85
C LYS A 99 -0.44 4.57 6.50
N GLY A 100 0.47 4.06 7.34
CA GLY A 100 0.26 2.77 8.00
C GLY A 100 0.26 1.56 7.07
N GLY A 101 0.99 1.63 5.97
CA GLY A 101 1.19 0.49 5.07
C GLY A 101 2.08 -0.60 5.66
N CYS A 102 2.44 -1.59 4.83
CA CYS A 102 3.28 -2.74 5.21
C CYS A 102 4.62 -2.75 4.45
N VAL A 103 5.48 -3.67 4.83
CA VAL A 103 6.44 -4.30 3.94
C VAL A 103 5.94 -5.70 3.59
N PHE A 104 6.19 -6.16 2.38
CA PHE A 104 5.90 -7.54 2.02
C PHE A 104 7.14 -8.42 2.22
N SER A 105 6.93 -9.69 2.60
CA SER A 105 7.98 -10.69 2.41
C SER A 105 8.23 -10.90 0.92
N GLU A 106 9.40 -11.43 0.54
CA GLU A 106 9.60 -11.88 -0.84
C GLU A 106 8.47 -12.85 -1.21
N PRO A 107 7.79 -12.66 -2.35
CA PRO A 107 6.70 -13.54 -2.74
C PRO A 107 7.23 -14.94 -3.08
N GLU A 108 6.44 -15.97 -2.75
CA GLU A 108 6.80 -17.38 -2.96
C GLU A 108 6.12 -17.98 -4.21
N ASP A 109 5.42 -17.17 -4.99
CA ASP A 109 4.66 -17.57 -6.18
C ASP A 109 5.12 -16.81 -7.44
N GLU A 110 4.27 -16.76 -8.49
CA GLU A 110 4.52 -16.04 -9.74
C GLU A 110 4.44 -14.50 -9.58
N ALA A 111 4.29 -13.99 -8.36
CA ALA A 111 4.22 -12.56 -8.14
C ALA A 111 5.55 -11.87 -8.45
N THR A 112 5.45 -10.73 -9.10
CA THR A 112 6.58 -9.87 -9.44
C THR A 112 6.65 -8.68 -8.49
N VAL A 113 7.84 -8.41 -7.95
CA VAL A 113 8.10 -7.18 -7.20
C VAL A 113 8.27 -6.03 -8.20
N LEU A 114 7.30 -5.13 -8.26
CA LEU A 114 7.35 -3.94 -9.12
C LEU A 114 8.09 -2.78 -8.46
N GLY A 115 7.97 -2.63 -7.14
CA GLY A 115 8.60 -1.55 -6.41
C GLY A 115 9.05 -1.98 -5.01
N ARG A 116 10.13 -1.34 -4.53
CA ARG A 116 10.71 -1.58 -3.21
C ARG A 116 10.84 -0.25 -2.45
N TYR A 117 10.75 -0.30 -1.15
CA TYR A 117 11.20 0.82 -0.32
C TYR A 117 12.71 0.96 -0.45
N SER A 118 13.22 2.12 -0.84
CA SER A 118 14.65 2.35 -0.99
C SER A 118 15.29 2.98 0.24
N ASP A 119 14.49 3.59 1.10
CA ASP A 119 14.91 4.26 2.34
C ASP A 119 14.67 3.41 3.61
N ILE A 120 14.26 2.15 3.44
CA ILE A 120 14.11 1.16 4.52
C ILE A 120 15.21 0.10 4.40
N ASP A 121 15.80 -0.28 5.53
CA ASP A 121 16.83 -1.31 5.58
C ASP A 121 16.35 -2.61 4.93
N GLY A 122 17.21 -3.19 4.10
CA GLY A 122 16.91 -4.40 3.33
C GLY A 122 16.05 -4.18 2.09
N GLN A 123 15.64 -2.94 1.82
CA GLN A 123 14.84 -2.56 0.65
C GLN A 123 13.67 -3.54 0.38
N PRO A 124 12.77 -3.72 1.35
CA PRO A 124 11.72 -4.73 1.25
C PRO A 124 10.72 -4.39 0.14
N PRO A 125 10.02 -5.41 -0.42
CA PRO A 125 8.97 -5.20 -1.40
C PRO A 125 7.87 -4.30 -0.88
N ALA A 126 7.41 -3.38 -1.74
CA ALA A 126 6.38 -2.37 -1.45
C ALA A 126 5.22 -2.42 -2.43
N ILE A 127 5.47 -2.84 -3.68
CA ILE A 127 4.46 -3.03 -4.73
C ILE A 127 4.67 -4.39 -5.36
N LEU A 128 3.61 -5.19 -5.36
CA LEU A 128 3.57 -6.52 -5.97
C LEU A 128 2.54 -6.58 -7.08
N HIS A 129 2.81 -7.40 -8.09
CA HIS A 129 1.88 -7.74 -9.16
C HIS A 129 1.82 -9.26 -9.32
N THR A 130 0.63 -9.81 -9.35
CA THR A 130 0.38 -11.25 -9.56
C THR A 130 -0.62 -11.44 -10.70
N PRO A 131 -0.32 -12.22 -11.73
CA PRO A 131 -1.33 -12.70 -12.69
C PRO A 131 -2.31 -13.63 -11.97
N ILE A 132 -3.61 -13.45 -12.22
CA ILE A 132 -4.68 -14.27 -11.60
C ILE A 132 -5.66 -14.70 -12.71
N GLY A 133 -5.56 -15.91 -13.20
CA GLY A 133 -6.35 -16.34 -14.35
C GLY A 133 -6.08 -15.49 -15.58
N GLN A 134 -7.09 -14.76 -16.07
CA GLN A 134 -6.96 -13.81 -17.18
C GLN A 134 -6.74 -12.36 -16.71
N GLY A 135 -6.78 -12.12 -15.42
CA GLY A 135 -6.67 -10.78 -14.85
C GLY A 135 -5.43 -10.59 -13.99
N HIS A 136 -5.46 -9.56 -13.15
CA HIS A 136 -4.31 -9.10 -12.40
C HIS A 136 -4.67 -8.70 -10.98
N ALA A 137 -3.77 -8.95 -10.03
CA ALA A 137 -3.80 -8.35 -8.71
C ALA A 137 -2.55 -7.47 -8.54
N ILE A 138 -2.75 -6.22 -8.11
CA ILE A 138 -1.69 -5.29 -7.73
C ILE A 138 -1.88 -4.94 -6.27
N LEU A 139 -0.84 -5.16 -5.46
CA LEU A 139 -0.82 -4.79 -4.04
C LEU A 139 0.19 -3.67 -3.85
N SER A 140 -0.26 -2.50 -3.45
CA SER A 140 0.61 -1.37 -3.12
C SER A 140 0.49 -1.03 -1.63
N SER A 141 1.58 -1.15 -0.91
CA SER A 141 1.64 -0.76 0.49
C SER A 141 1.51 0.75 0.68
N PRO A 142 2.34 1.61 0.03
CA PRO A 142 2.16 3.04 0.09
C PRO A 142 1.05 3.52 -0.84
N HIS A 143 0.63 4.76 -0.61
CA HIS A 143 -0.38 5.45 -1.39
C HIS A 143 0.20 6.06 -2.66
N ILE A 144 0.24 5.28 -3.74
CA ILE A 144 0.77 5.69 -5.06
C ILE A 144 -0.23 6.52 -5.88
N GLU A 145 -1.47 6.59 -5.42
CA GLU A 145 -2.55 7.38 -6.02
C GLU A 145 -2.53 8.85 -5.61
N TYR A 146 -1.84 9.20 -4.52
CA TYR A 146 -1.74 10.58 -4.06
C TYR A 146 -0.59 11.32 -4.75
N SER A 147 -0.93 12.45 -5.38
CA SER A 147 0.05 13.51 -5.60
C SER A 147 0.17 14.39 -4.35
N PRO A 148 1.25 15.18 -4.21
CA PRO A 148 1.37 16.15 -3.12
C PRO A 148 0.18 17.10 -3.01
N GLU A 149 -0.40 17.52 -4.16
CA GLU A 149 -1.56 18.41 -4.23
C GLU A 149 -2.83 17.72 -3.75
N LEU A 150 -3.05 16.45 -4.16
CA LEU A 150 -4.22 15.69 -3.73
C LEU A 150 -4.17 15.43 -2.23
N TYR A 151 -3.00 15.07 -1.69
CA TYR A 151 -2.84 14.88 -0.25
C TYR A 151 -3.10 16.18 0.51
N ALA A 152 -2.51 17.30 0.08
CA ALA A 152 -2.75 18.60 0.72
C ALA A 152 -4.22 19.01 0.69
N ARG A 153 -4.93 18.76 -0.42
CA ARG A 153 -6.39 19.03 -0.53
C ARG A 153 -7.22 18.16 0.41
N SER A 154 -6.85 16.89 0.60
CA SER A 154 -7.57 16.01 1.52
C SER A 154 -7.51 16.50 2.97
N LEU A 155 -6.45 17.22 3.35
CA LEU A 155 -6.29 17.78 4.69
C LEU A 155 -7.15 19.02 4.94
N VAL A 156 -7.47 19.80 3.90
CA VAL A 156 -8.25 21.06 4.03
C VAL A 156 -9.65 20.81 4.62
N GLN A 157 -10.21 19.63 4.43
CA GLN A 157 -11.52 19.25 4.98
C GLN A 157 -11.48 18.96 6.49
N HIS A 158 -10.28 18.92 7.11
CA HIS A 158 -10.05 18.52 8.49
C HIS A 158 -9.24 19.57 9.27
N LEU A 159 -9.54 20.85 9.09
CA LEU A 159 -8.82 21.98 9.71
C LEU A 159 -9.03 22.03 11.24
N ASN A 160 -8.27 21.24 11.97
CA ASN A 160 -8.07 21.43 13.41
C ASN A 160 -6.60 21.20 13.78
N SER A 161 -6.18 21.62 14.99
CA SER A 161 -4.81 21.51 15.47
C SER A 161 -4.24 20.09 15.51
N ALA A 162 -5.10 19.07 15.46
CA ALA A 162 -4.69 17.66 15.38
C ALA A 162 -3.96 17.30 14.08
N TYR A 163 -4.04 18.15 13.05
CA TYR A 163 -3.44 17.91 11.72
C TYR A 163 -2.16 18.71 11.45
N ALA A 164 -1.56 19.34 12.45
CA ALA A 164 -0.34 20.14 12.27
C ALA A 164 0.81 19.31 11.64
N ARG A 165 0.97 18.06 12.07
CA ARG A 165 1.98 17.15 11.52
C ARG A 165 1.67 16.77 10.07
N GLN A 166 0.44 16.42 9.74
CA GLN A 166 0.02 16.10 8.38
C GLN A 166 0.23 17.28 7.43
N THR A 167 -0.02 18.51 7.90
CA THR A 167 0.27 19.71 7.13
C THR A 167 1.77 19.83 6.82
N GLN A 168 2.62 19.59 7.82
CA GLN A 168 4.07 19.59 7.62
C GLN A 168 4.53 18.49 6.66
N ILE A 169 3.93 17.29 6.75
CA ILE A 169 4.19 16.18 5.82
C ILE A 169 3.78 16.57 4.39
N ALA A 170 2.61 17.21 4.20
CA ALA A 170 2.17 17.68 2.90
C ALA A 170 3.11 18.74 2.29
N GLU A 171 3.60 19.67 3.10
CA GLU A 171 4.59 20.67 2.68
C GLU A 171 5.92 20.01 2.28
N ASN A 172 6.38 19.05 3.07
CA ASN A 172 7.59 18.29 2.79
C ASN A 172 7.44 17.47 1.50
N TYR A 173 6.31 16.79 1.33
CA TYR A 173 6.01 16.02 0.13
C TYR A 173 6.04 16.90 -1.12
N LYS A 174 5.45 18.09 -1.09
CA LYS A 174 5.55 19.08 -2.19
C LYS A 174 6.99 19.51 -2.48
N LYS A 175 7.82 19.69 -1.46
CA LYS A 175 9.22 20.09 -1.65
C LYS A 175 10.04 18.99 -2.33
N ILE A 176 9.82 17.74 -1.95
CA ILE A 176 10.56 16.58 -2.48
C ILE A 176 10.09 16.25 -3.90
N CYS A 177 8.80 16.36 -4.18
CA CYS A 177 8.15 15.95 -5.44
C CYS A 177 7.96 17.11 -6.44
N ARG A 178 8.90 18.08 -6.50
CA ARG A 178 8.78 19.26 -7.37
C ARG A 178 8.69 18.94 -8.87
N ASP A 179 9.29 17.83 -9.29
CA ASP A 179 9.43 17.45 -10.70
C ASP A 179 8.87 16.03 -10.96
N CYS A 180 7.86 15.59 -10.24
CA CYS A 180 7.21 14.28 -10.47
C CYS A 180 6.29 14.37 -11.71
N PRO A 181 6.73 13.88 -12.88
CA PRO A 181 6.07 14.22 -14.16
C PRO A 181 4.76 13.47 -14.39
N GLU A 182 4.58 12.31 -13.74
CA GLU A 182 3.39 11.48 -13.91
C GLU A 182 3.06 10.73 -12.61
N PRO A 183 1.77 10.59 -12.24
CA PRO A 183 1.38 9.80 -11.07
C PRO A 183 1.95 8.38 -11.14
N LEU A 184 2.59 7.93 -10.06
CA LEU A 184 3.21 6.60 -10.00
C LEU A 184 2.19 5.48 -10.27
N LEU A 185 0.93 5.68 -9.85
CA LEU A 185 -0.17 4.75 -10.13
C LEU A 185 -0.26 4.39 -11.61
N LYS A 186 -0.24 5.39 -12.50
CA LYS A 186 -0.31 5.14 -13.96
C LYS A 186 0.85 4.30 -14.46
N GLN A 187 2.06 4.59 -13.99
CA GLN A 187 3.26 3.86 -14.39
C GLN A 187 3.20 2.41 -13.90
N VAL A 188 2.71 2.17 -12.67
CA VAL A 188 2.51 0.84 -12.11
C VAL A 188 1.49 0.04 -12.91
N LEU A 189 0.33 0.62 -13.23
CA LEU A 189 -0.70 -0.05 -14.04
C LEU A 189 -0.18 -0.41 -15.42
N LYS A 190 0.50 0.52 -16.09
CA LYS A 190 1.13 0.27 -17.40
C LYS A 190 2.19 -0.84 -17.33
N LYS A 191 3.02 -0.85 -16.30
CA LYS A 191 4.05 -1.89 -16.09
C LYS A 191 3.43 -3.27 -15.85
N ALA A 192 2.25 -3.33 -15.25
CA ALA A 192 1.46 -4.54 -15.05
C ALA A 192 0.68 -4.97 -16.30
N GLY A 193 0.80 -4.24 -17.44
CA GLY A 193 0.10 -4.54 -18.68
C GLY A 193 -1.37 -4.11 -18.70
N ILE A 194 -1.77 -3.20 -17.81
CA ILE A 194 -3.15 -2.71 -17.72
C ILE A 194 -3.27 -1.40 -18.50
N GLU A 195 -4.12 -1.40 -19.50
CA GLU A 195 -4.47 -0.21 -20.28
C GLU A 195 -5.41 0.70 -19.48
N ILE A 196 -5.14 2.04 -19.50
CA ILE A 196 -5.92 3.08 -18.81
C ILE A 196 -6.14 4.29 -19.73
#